data_08e167e7b37d5ebc28f9fd07adcfbf12
#
_entry.id   08e167e7b37d5ebc28f9fd07adcfbf12
#
_cell.length_a   1.000
_cell.length_b   1.000
_cell.length_c   1.000
_cell.angle_alpha   90.00
_cell.angle_beta   90.00
_cell.angle_gamma   90.00
#
_symmetry.space_group_name_H-M   'P 1'
#
loop_
_entity.id
_entity.type
_entity.pdbx_description
1 polymer ?
#
loop_
_entity_poly.entity_id
_entity_poly.type
_entity_poly.pdbx_seq_one_letter_code
_entity_poly.pdbx_strand_id
1 'polypeptide(L)'
;MTTFELNAVYRHTFRFSQADVEAFARVTGDNNPLHLDPVFAAQTPFKRPIIHGMLGASVFTKVLGTEFPGFGSVYLKQTLEFLRPMFVDTDYEAIFTVISANPDKHTFEVSADLKDLQTGKLTTRGVATLMYKKG
;
A
#
# COMPACT_ATOMS: atom_id res chain seq x y z
N MET A 1 -12.69 17.53 -3.83
CA MET A 1 -12.33 16.22 -4.35
C MET A 1 -11.13 16.34 -5.28
N THR A 2 -10.10 15.52 -5.05
CA THR A 2 -8.87 15.61 -5.86
C THR A 2 -9.10 14.98 -7.23
N THR A 3 -8.85 15.75 -8.28
CA THR A 3 -8.97 15.26 -9.66
C THR A 3 -7.78 14.38 -10.01
N PHE A 4 -8.04 13.26 -10.68
CA PHE A 4 -6.99 12.34 -11.13
C PHE A 4 -6.38 12.88 -12.43
N GLU A 5 -5.28 13.62 -12.30
CA GLU A 5 -4.58 14.25 -13.41
C GLU A 5 -3.09 14.34 -13.10
N LEU A 6 -2.29 14.64 -14.11
CA LEU A 6 -0.83 14.75 -13.96
C LEU A 6 -0.47 15.70 -12.81
N ASN A 7 0.44 15.27 -11.96
CA ASN A 7 0.93 15.95 -10.76
C ASN A 7 -0.06 16.00 -9.59
N ALA A 8 -1.27 15.46 -9.74
CA ALA A 8 -2.19 15.39 -8.60
C ALA A 8 -1.65 14.46 -7.52
N VAL A 9 -1.89 14.82 -6.26
CA VAL A 9 -1.46 14.06 -5.09
C VAL A 9 -2.69 13.69 -4.27
N TYR A 10 -2.76 12.43 -3.84
CA TYR A 10 -3.82 11.93 -2.98
C TYR A 10 -3.21 11.23 -1.77
N ARG A 11 -3.80 11.46 -0.58
CA ARG A 11 -3.29 10.90 0.67
C ARG A 11 -4.39 10.13 1.38
N HIS A 12 -4.02 9.02 2.00
CA HIS A 12 -4.95 8.15 2.73
C HIS A 12 -4.25 7.61 3.98
N THR A 13 -4.79 7.93 5.15
CA THR A 13 -4.27 7.38 6.41
C THR A 13 -4.94 6.06 6.72
N PHE A 14 -4.17 5.14 7.34
CA PHE A 14 -4.68 3.82 7.69
C PHE A 14 -3.89 3.22 8.85
N ARG A 15 -4.48 2.19 9.45
CA ARG A 15 -3.79 1.37 10.45
C ARG A 15 -4.39 -0.04 10.39
N PHE A 16 -3.57 -1.04 10.68
CA PHE A 16 -3.99 -2.43 10.74
C PHE A 16 -3.94 -2.93 12.17
N SER A 17 -4.89 -3.81 12.52
CA SER A 17 -4.90 -4.54 13.78
C SER A 17 -4.24 -5.91 13.59
N GLN A 18 -3.95 -6.60 14.70
CA GLN A 18 -3.48 -7.98 14.63
C GLN A 18 -4.55 -8.89 13.99
N ALA A 19 -5.83 -8.60 14.23
CA ALA A 19 -6.91 -9.34 13.58
C ALA A 19 -6.87 -9.22 12.06
N ASP A 20 -6.50 -8.04 11.54
CA ASP A 20 -6.34 -7.84 10.09
C ASP A 20 -5.20 -8.71 9.55
N VAL A 21 -4.09 -8.77 10.26
CA VAL A 21 -2.92 -9.58 9.88
C VAL A 21 -3.30 -11.07 9.85
N GLU A 22 -4.06 -11.53 10.85
CA GLU A 22 -4.53 -12.92 10.91
C GLU A 22 -5.51 -13.22 9.77
N ALA A 23 -6.38 -12.26 9.42
CA ALA A 23 -7.29 -12.41 8.30
C ALA A 23 -6.52 -12.53 6.98
N PHE A 24 -5.50 -11.72 6.79
CA PHE A 24 -4.65 -11.77 5.60
C PHE A 24 -3.91 -13.10 5.50
N ALA A 25 -3.36 -13.58 6.62
CA ALA A 25 -2.69 -14.89 6.68
C ALA A 25 -3.66 -16.00 6.30
N ARG A 26 -4.91 -15.92 6.76
CA ARG A 26 -5.93 -16.93 6.45
C ARG A 26 -6.30 -16.92 4.97
N VAL A 27 -6.48 -15.75 4.40
CA VAL A 27 -6.89 -15.60 2.99
C VAL A 27 -5.78 -16.03 2.04
N THR A 28 -4.54 -15.66 2.33
CA THR A 28 -3.39 -15.91 1.44
C THR A 28 -2.70 -17.24 1.70
N GLY A 29 -2.85 -17.78 2.91
CA GLY A 29 -2.06 -18.93 3.37
C GLY A 29 -0.67 -18.58 3.87
N ASP A 30 -0.30 -17.28 3.87
CA ASP A 30 0.99 -16.84 4.40
C ASP A 30 0.95 -16.76 5.92
N ASN A 31 1.16 -17.91 6.55
CA ASN A 31 1.14 -18.06 8.00
C ASN A 31 2.55 -18.08 8.62
N ASN A 32 3.50 -17.40 7.99
CA ASN A 32 4.84 -17.27 8.52
C ASN A 32 4.78 -16.73 9.96
N PRO A 33 5.39 -17.42 10.94
CA PRO A 33 5.30 -17.03 12.35
C PRO A 33 5.87 -15.63 12.64
N LEU A 34 6.68 -15.07 11.77
CA LEU A 34 7.15 -13.70 11.87
C LEU A 34 6.00 -12.69 11.99
N HIS A 35 4.85 -13.00 11.42
CA HIS A 35 3.67 -12.12 11.43
C HIS A 35 2.69 -12.46 12.55
N LEU A 36 2.74 -13.68 13.09
CA LEU A 36 1.67 -14.21 13.92
C LEU A 36 2.10 -14.57 15.34
N ASP A 37 3.37 -14.89 15.55
CA ASP A 37 3.86 -15.45 16.82
C ASP A 37 4.82 -14.48 17.52
N PRO A 38 4.38 -13.84 18.63
CA PRO A 38 5.23 -12.89 19.34
C PRO A 38 6.52 -13.53 19.91
N VAL A 39 6.46 -14.82 20.30
CA VAL A 39 7.64 -15.51 20.85
C VAL A 39 8.67 -15.72 19.74
N PHE A 40 8.22 -16.14 18.56
CA PHE A 40 9.11 -16.30 17.41
C PHE A 40 9.68 -14.93 17.00
N ALA A 41 8.82 -13.92 16.87
CA ALA A 41 9.23 -12.58 16.43
C ALA A 41 10.22 -11.92 17.39
N ALA A 42 10.10 -12.18 18.69
CA ALA A 42 11.00 -11.63 19.69
C ALA A 42 12.47 -12.06 19.47
N GLN A 43 12.68 -13.19 18.78
CA GLN A 43 14.01 -13.70 18.47
C GLN A 43 14.54 -13.17 17.14
N THR A 44 13.77 -12.36 16.42
CA THR A 44 14.19 -11.72 15.17
C THR A 44 14.70 -10.31 15.44
N PRO A 45 15.40 -9.68 14.46
CA PRO A 45 15.81 -8.28 14.61
C PRO A 45 14.65 -7.31 14.81
N PHE A 46 13.43 -7.69 14.43
CA PHE A 46 12.23 -6.83 14.56
C PHE A 46 11.66 -6.82 15.98
N LYS A 47 11.93 -7.86 16.80
CA LYS A 47 11.55 -8.00 18.21
C LYS A 47 10.06 -8.21 18.46
N ARG A 48 9.19 -7.99 17.50
CA ARG A 48 7.75 -8.17 17.57
C ARG A 48 7.20 -8.54 16.20
N PRO A 49 5.99 -9.10 16.10
CA PRO A 49 5.40 -9.43 14.80
C PRO A 49 5.31 -8.21 13.90
N ILE A 50 5.61 -8.40 12.62
CA ILE A 50 5.49 -7.36 11.61
C ILE A 50 4.31 -7.67 10.69
N ILE A 51 3.78 -6.63 10.05
CA ILE A 51 2.73 -6.76 9.04
C ILE A 51 3.33 -7.34 7.77
N HIS A 52 2.59 -8.23 7.10
CA HIS A 52 3.00 -8.71 5.77
C HIS A 52 3.20 -7.50 4.86
N GLY A 53 4.34 -7.44 4.16
CA GLY A 53 4.58 -6.36 3.20
C GLY A 53 3.45 -6.22 2.18
N MET A 54 2.93 -7.35 1.71
CA MET A 54 1.83 -7.36 0.74
C MET A 54 0.51 -6.91 1.33
N LEU A 55 0.27 -7.07 2.64
CA LEU A 55 -0.90 -6.49 3.29
C LEU A 55 -0.80 -4.96 3.28
N GLY A 56 0.36 -4.41 3.62
CA GLY A 56 0.59 -2.97 3.51
C GLY A 56 0.35 -2.48 2.09
N ALA A 57 0.92 -3.16 1.10
CA ALA A 57 0.76 -2.82 -0.31
C ALA A 57 -0.70 -2.93 -0.79
N SER A 58 -1.53 -3.73 -0.13
CA SER A 58 -2.95 -3.86 -0.50
C SER A 58 -3.72 -2.54 -0.37
N VAL A 59 -3.21 -1.59 0.40
CA VAL A 59 -3.80 -0.25 0.48
C VAL A 59 -3.76 0.44 -0.87
N PHE A 60 -2.76 0.16 -1.69
CA PHE A 60 -2.68 0.74 -3.03
C PHE A 60 -3.87 0.33 -3.89
N THR A 61 -4.23 -0.95 -3.90
CA THR A 61 -5.38 -1.40 -4.68
C THR A 61 -6.70 -0.83 -4.14
N LYS A 62 -6.82 -0.71 -2.83
CA LYS A 62 -8.00 -0.09 -2.22
C LYS A 62 -8.19 1.34 -2.69
N VAL A 63 -7.15 2.15 -2.62
CA VAL A 63 -7.23 3.56 -2.98
C VAL A 63 -7.38 3.75 -4.49
N LEU A 64 -6.54 3.11 -5.28
CA LEU A 64 -6.58 3.28 -6.73
C LEU A 64 -7.87 2.73 -7.32
N GLY A 65 -8.41 1.67 -6.76
CA GLY A 65 -9.62 1.04 -7.25
C GLY A 65 -10.92 1.66 -6.79
N THR A 66 -10.90 2.44 -5.70
CA THR A 66 -12.15 2.94 -5.11
C THR A 66 -12.17 4.45 -4.87
N GLU A 67 -11.04 5.12 -4.86
CA GLU A 67 -10.95 6.54 -4.48
C GLU A 67 -10.21 7.42 -5.47
N PHE A 68 -9.05 6.98 -5.99
CA PHE A 68 -8.16 7.80 -6.80
C PHE A 68 -7.42 6.94 -7.83
N PRO A 69 -7.89 6.80 -9.06
CA PRO A 69 -9.06 7.45 -9.66
C PRO A 69 -10.40 6.86 -9.22
N GLY A 70 -10.43 5.61 -8.74
CA GLY A 70 -11.64 4.96 -8.29
C GLY A 70 -12.22 3.99 -9.31
N PHE A 71 -13.54 3.85 -9.27
CA PHE A 71 -14.26 2.87 -10.10
C PHE A 71 -13.97 3.08 -11.58
N GLY A 72 -13.73 1.99 -12.27
CA GLY A 72 -13.39 2.00 -13.69
C GLY A 72 -11.89 1.91 -13.95
N SER A 73 -11.06 2.04 -12.92
CA SER A 73 -9.62 1.83 -13.09
C SER A 73 -9.31 0.36 -13.27
N VAL A 74 -8.29 0.08 -14.07
CA VAL A 74 -7.76 -1.28 -14.28
C VAL A 74 -6.30 -1.27 -13.88
N TYR A 75 -5.95 -2.12 -12.93
CA TYR A 75 -4.58 -2.24 -12.45
C TYR A 75 -3.77 -3.06 -13.45
N LEU A 76 -2.71 -2.50 -14.01
CA LEU A 76 -1.89 -3.17 -15.02
C LEU A 76 -0.55 -3.65 -14.48
N LYS A 77 0.08 -2.87 -13.58
CA LYS A 77 1.42 -3.17 -13.11
C LYS A 77 1.66 -2.48 -11.78
N GLN A 78 2.46 -3.13 -10.93
CA GLN A 78 2.92 -2.54 -9.68
C GLN A 78 4.36 -2.96 -9.43
N THR A 79 5.24 -1.98 -9.19
CA THR A 79 6.55 -2.24 -8.61
C THR A 79 6.47 -2.02 -7.11
N LEU A 80 7.28 -2.74 -6.33
CA LEU A 80 7.29 -2.64 -4.88
C LEU A 80 8.72 -2.79 -4.36
N GLU A 81 9.06 -1.92 -3.39
CA GLU A 81 10.26 -2.08 -2.57
C GLU A 81 9.82 -1.97 -1.11
N PHE A 82 10.20 -2.97 -0.32
CA PHE A 82 9.90 -2.99 1.12
C PHE A 82 11.14 -2.49 1.86
N LEU A 83 11.08 -1.27 2.35
CA LEU A 83 12.23 -0.56 2.90
C LEU A 83 12.36 -0.74 4.42
N ARG A 84 11.23 -0.81 5.12
CA ARG A 84 11.16 -0.92 6.58
C ARG A 84 9.95 -1.73 6.97
N PRO A 85 9.99 -2.41 8.15
CA PRO A 85 8.83 -3.15 8.63
C PRO A 85 7.70 -2.21 9.03
N MET A 86 6.48 -2.74 8.98
CA MET A 86 5.28 -2.08 9.47
C MET A 86 4.70 -2.88 10.64
N PHE A 87 4.07 -2.18 11.57
CA PHE A 87 3.55 -2.77 12.80
C PHE A 87 2.05 -2.48 12.96
N VAL A 88 1.36 -3.38 13.67
CA VAL A 88 -0.06 -3.17 13.98
C VAL A 88 -0.26 -1.97 14.91
N ASP A 89 -1.46 -1.43 14.92
CA ASP A 89 -1.88 -0.33 15.80
C ASP A 89 -0.99 0.91 15.66
N THR A 90 -0.43 1.11 14.49
CA THR A 90 0.44 2.23 14.15
C THR A 90 -0.15 2.96 12.96
N ASP A 91 -0.10 4.29 12.98
CA ASP A 91 -0.67 5.11 11.91
C ASP A 91 0.32 5.27 10.76
N TYR A 92 -0.18 4.97 9.56
CA TYR A 92 0.56 5.11 8.31
C TYR A 92 -0.24 5.95 7.33
N GLU A 93 0.46 6.51 6.36
CA GLU A 93 -0.15 7.27 5.28
C GLU A 93 0.30 6.72 3.94
N ALA A 94 -0.66 6.44 3.07
CA ALA A 94 -0.39 6.12 1.68
C ALA A 94 -0.43 7.43 0.88
N ILE A 95 0.58 7.65 0.04
CA ILE A 95 0.73 8.86 -0.75
C ILE A 95 0.83 8.48 -2.22
N PHE A 96 -0.04 9.06 -3.03
CA PHE A 96 -0.15 8.77 -4.46
C PHE A 96 0.08 10.04 -5.25
N THR A 97 0.96 9.96 -6.25
CA THR A 97 1.22 11.09 -7.16
C THR A 97 1.14 10.59 -8.59
N VAL A 98 0.33 11.22 -9.41
CA VAL A 98 0.28 10.90 -10.84
C VAL A 98 1.51 11.48 -11.50
N ILE A 99 2.43 10.61 -11.93
CA ILE A 99 3.74 11.01 -12.45
C ILE A 99 3.85 10.99 -13.96
N SER A 100 2.96 10.26 -14.63
CA SER A 100 2.91 10.27 -16.10
C SER A 100 1.51 9.92 -16.58
N ALA A 101 1.20 10.36 -17.78
CA ALA A 101 -0.08 10.11 -18.42
C ALA A 101 0.15 9.89 -19.92
N ASN A 102 -0.53 8.88 -20.47
CA ASN A 102 -0.56 8.61 -21.92
C ASN A 102 -2.01 8.70 -22.37
N PRO A 103 -2.44 9.88 -22.89
CA PRO A 103 -3.84 10.08 -23.27
C PRO A 103 -4.34 9.12 -24.35
N ASP A 104 -3.46 8.73 -25.28
CA ASP A 104 -3.86 7.85 -26.40
C ASP A 104 -4.25 6.47 -25.92
N LYS A 105 -3.59 5.97 -24.87
CA LYS A 105 -3.83 4.63 -24.31
C LYS A 105 -4.65 4.66 -23.04
N HIS A 106 -5.00 5.85 -22.54
CA HIS A 106 -5.68 6.04 -21.25
C HIS A 106 -4.91 5.39 -20.08
N THR A 107 -3.56 5.37 -20.15
CA THR A 107 -2.73 4.81 -19.12
C THR A 107 -2.05 5.90 -18.30
N PHE A 108 -1.81 5.58 -17.03
CA PHE A 108 -1.20 6.50 -16.07
C PHE A 108 -0.19 5.74 -15.24
N GLU A 109 0.90 6.41 -14.88
CA GLU A 109 1.78 5.92 -13.83
C GLU A 109 1.58 6.77 -12.57
N VAL A 110 1.46 6.08 -11.45
CA VAL A 110 1.20 6.70 -10.15
C VAL A 110 2.26 6.20 -9.18
N SER A 111 3.07 7.12 -8.64
CA SER A 111 3.95 6.73 -7.53
C SER A 111 3.07 6.45 -6.31
N ALA A 112 3.38 5.39 -5.59
CA ALA A 112 2.59 4.94 -4.44
C ALA A 112 3.54 4.59 -3.31
N ASP A 113 3.47 5.34 -2.23
CA ASP A 113 4.35 5.20 -1.07
C ASP A 113 3.54 4.97 0.19
N LEU A 114 4.13 4.22 1.14
CA LEU A 114 3.61 4.11 2.50
C LEU A 114 4.62 4.75 3.45
N LYS A 115 4.12 5.65 4.30
CA LYS A 115 4.95 6.41 5.24
C LYS A 115 4.47 6.19 6.67
N ASP A 116 5.41 5.94 7.57
CA ASP A 116 5.16 5.94 9.01
C ASP A 116 4.95 7.38 9.45
N LEU A 117 3.77 7.69 10.00
CA LEU A 117 3.44 9.07 10.39
C LEU A 117 4.20 9.52 11.62
N GLN A 118 4.67 8.60 12.46
CA GLN A 118 5.44 8.94 13.65
C GLN A 118 6.89 9.31 13.31
N THR A 119 7.52 8.54 12.42
CA THR A 119 8.93 8.75 12.06
C THR A 119 9.12 9.61 10.81
N GLY A 120 8.10 9.70 9.96
CA GLY A 120 8.19 10.35 8.66
C GLY A 120 8.93 9.54 7.60
N LYS A 121 9.31 8.30 7.90
CA LYS A 121 10.09 7.47 6.98
C LYS A 121 9.19 6.58 6.14
N LEU A 122 9.59 6.33 4.89
CA LEU A 122 8.88 5.40 4.01
C LEU A 122 9.11 3.97 4.46
N THR A 123 8.05 3.18 4.50
CA THR A 123 8.13 1.73 4.75
C THR A 123 8.10 0.97 3.44
N THR A 124 7.39 1.49 2.45
CA THR A 124 7.18 0.85 1.16
C THR A 124 7.14 1.93 0.10
N ARG A 125 7.65 1.62 -1.09
CA ARG A 125 7.47 2.50 -2.24
C ARG A 125 7.31 1.69 -3.51
N GLY A 126 6.63 2.29 -4.48
CA GLY A 126 6.44 1.65 -5.75
C GLY A 126 5.81 2.57 -6.77
N VAL A 127 5.60 2.01 -7.96
CA VAL A 127 4.91 2.70 -9.06
C VAL A 127 3.84 1.78 -9.58
N ALA A 128 2.62 2.30 -9.64
CA ALA A 128 1.48 1.63 -10.23
C ALA A 128 1.29 2.11 -11.67
N THR A 129 0.94 1.20 -12.56
CA THR A 129 0.46 1.55 -13.91
C THR A 129 -0.99 1.18 -13.98
N LEU A 130 -1.84 2.13 -14.35
CA LEU A 130 -3.29 1.96 -14.43
C LEU A 130 -3.79 2.34 -15.81
N MET A 131 -4.88 1.68 -16.21
CA MET A 131 -5.71 2.17 -17.29
C MET A 131 -6.94 2.81 -16.66
N TYR A 132 -7.28 4.01 -17.07
CA TYR A 132 -8.45 4.72 -16.59
C TYR A 132 -8.98 5.64 -17.67
N LYS A 133 -10.20 5.38 -18.08
CA LYS A 133 -10.86 6.23 -19.08
C LYS A 133 -11.86 7.12 -18.36
N LYS A 134 -11.56 8.41 -18.34
CA LYS A 134 -12.41 9.42 -17.74
C LYS A 134 -13.74 9.52 -18.51
N GLY A 135 -14.82 9.56 -17.77
CA GLY A 135 -16.13 9.75 -18.31
C GLY A 135 -16.95 8.54 -18.44
#